data_775923959f5bdeb8718ced2888518d32
#
_entry.id   775923959f5bdeb8718ced2888518d32
#
_cell.length_a   1.000
_cell.length_b   1.000
_cell.length_c   1.000
_cell.angle_alpha   90.00
_cell.angle_beta   90.00
_cell.angle_gamma   90.00
#
_symmetry.space_group_name_H-M   'P 1'
#
loop_
_entity.id
_entity.type
_entity.pdbx_description
1 polymer ?
#
loop_
_entity_poly.entity_id
_entity_poly.type
_entity_poly.pdbx_seq_one_letter_code
_entity_poly.pdbx_strand_id
1 'polypeptide(L)'
;EEEKQIIRFADMEVDAVPYDMPIIGKRVNVLRLYQAEGSKEAEKISGVLYPPDDTEEGKLLRIRQEYFLSAAAVGDIVREYEKRHGNDYKYFAEENSIQLNDTHPVFAIPELIRVLKEKGVSYLSALKIAKQVFNYTNHTILPEALEHWDVRLLKKILPEISEILLSINSSARSRHRKEGYTPQESAATSIYIHSRRAFSMANTAVFVANKINGVAEIHSEIIKRDLFAAE
;
A
#
# COMPACT_ATOMS: atom_id res chain seq x y z
N GLU A 1 -18.23 -17.55 -13.59
CA GLU A 1 -17.46 -17.75 -12.33
C GLU A 1 -16.40 -16.66 -12.26
N GLU A 2 -16.48 -15.79 -11.26
CA GLU A 2 -15.47 -14.76 -11.06
C GLU A 2 -14.18 -15.45 -10.60
N GLU A 3 -13.07 -15.12 -11.23
CA GLU A 3 -11.77 -15.71 -10.90
C GLU A 3 -11.34 -15.23 -9.51
N LYS A 4 -11.41 -16.12 -8.52
CA LYS A 4 -10.81 -15.88 -7.22
C LYS A 4 -9.29 -15.78 -7.34
N GLN A 5 -8.68 -14.96 -6.53
CA GLN A 5 -7.24 -14.79 -6.45
C GLN A 5 -6.70 -15.51 -5.22
N ILE A 6 -5.48 -16.01 -5.30
CA ILE A 6 -4.77 -16.57 -4.14
C ILE A 6 -3.81 -15.50 -3.60
N ILE A 7 -4.07 -15.02 -2.40
CA ILE A 7 -3.18 -14.12 -1.67
C ILE A 7 -2.28 -14.95 -0.77
N ARG A 8 -0.96 -14.75 -0.89
CA ARG A 8 0.05 -15.53 -0.18
C ARG A 8 0.67 -14.76 0.96
N PHE A 9 0.66 -15.40 2.12
CA PHE A 9 1.47 -15.06 3.28
C PHE A 9 2.55 -16.14 3.45
N ALA A 10 3.57 -15.88 4.24
CA ALA A 10 4.64 -16.87 4.47
C ALA A 10 4.13 -18.17 5.13
N ASP A 11 3.05 -18.09 5.88
CA ASP A 11 2.48 -19.17 6.69
C ASP A 11 1.10 -19.66 6.24
N MET A 12 0.50 -19.03 5.22
CA MET A 12 -0.83 -19.42 4.72
C MET A 12 -1.12 -18.86 3.33
N GLU A 13 -2.02 -19.53 2.62
CA GLU A 13 -2.67 -19.02 1.42
C GLU A 13 -4.14 -18.72 1.71
N VAL A 14 -4.67 -17.68 1.08
CA VAL A 14 -6.03 -17.19 1.28
C VAL A 14 -6.67 -16.93 -0.07
N ASP A 15 -7.84 -17.52 -0.30
CA ASP A 15 -8.64 -17.21 -1.47
C ASP A 15 -9.31 -15.84 -1.29
N ALA A 16 -9.05 -14.90 -2.19
CA ALA A 16 -9.77 -13.63 -2.28
C ALA A 16 -10.93 -13.78 -3.27
N VAL A 17 -12.13 -13.84 -2.74
CA VAL A 17 -13.36 -13.99 -3.52
C VAL A 17 -13.98 -12.62 -3.72
N PRO A 18 -14.10 -12.13 -4.98
CA PRO A 18 -14.64 -10.82 -5.27
C PRO A 18 -16.18 -10.79 -5.19
N TYR A 19 -16.71 -9.66 -4.74
CA TYR A 19 -18.13 -9.32 -4.74
C TYR A 19 -18.33 -7.94 -5.34
N ASP A 20 -19.09 -7.86 -6.41
CA ASP A 20 -19.36 -6.62 -7.11
C ASP A 20 -20.71 -6.03 -6.72
N MET A 21 -20.69 -4.78 -6.29
CA MET A 21 -21.89 -3.97 -6.05
C MET A 21 -21.97 -2.86 -7.11
N PRO A 22 -22.94 -2.89 -8.02
CA PRO A 22 -23.09 -1.83 -9.00
C PRO A 22 -23.57 -0.54 -8.34
N ILE A 23 -22.89 0.56 -8.60
CA ILE A 23 -23.29 1.91 -8.18
C ILE A 23 -23.85 2.62 -9.41
N ILE A 24 -25.18 2.78 -9.41
CA ILE A 24 -25.92 3.33 -10.55
C ILE A 24 -25.93 4.86 -10.47
N GLY A 25 -25.42 5.53 -11.51
CA GLY A 25 -25.45 6.98 -11.70
C GLY A 25 -25.59 7.32 -13.18
N LYS A 26 -24.97 8.41 -13.63
CA LYS A 26 -24.86 8.69 -15.09
C LYS A 26 -24.06 7.62 -15.83
N ARG A 27 -23.19 6.94 -15.12
CA ARG A 27 -22.46 5.73 -15.55
C ARG A 27 -22.60 4.70 -14.45
N VAL A 28 -22.49 3.44 -14.80
CA VAL A 28 -22.41 2.36 -13.80
C VAL A 28 -20.95 2.25 -13.36
N ASN A 29 -20.71 2.47 -12.07
CA ASN A 29 -19.44 2.15 -11.41
C ASN A 29 -19.62 0.84 -10.63
N VAL A 30 -18.52 0.22 -10.27
CA VAL A 30 -18.52 -1.00 -9.46
C VAL A 30 -17.76 -0.74 -8.18
N LEU A 31 -18.37 -1.09 -7.05
CA LEU A 31 -17.67 -1.26 -5.78
C LEU A 31 -17.33 -2.74 -5.66
N ARG A 32 -16.05 -3.09 -5.79
CA ARG A 32 -15.57 -4.45 -5.61
C ARG A 32 -15.04 -4.65 -4.21
N LEU A 33 -15.63 -5.61 -3.50
CA LEU A 33 -15.23 -6.05 -2.18
C LEU A 33 -14.62 -7.46 -2.29
N TYR A 34 -13.87 -7.87 -1.27
CA TYR A 34 -13.24 -9.19 -1.23
C TYR A 34 -13.52 -9.88 0.08
N GLN A 35 -13.92 -11.14 0.02
CA GLN A 35 -14.01 -12.04 1.16
C GLN A 35 -12.83 -12.99 1.16
N ALA A 36 -12.25 -13.18 2.34
CA ALA A 36 -11.20 -14.17 2.55
C ALA A 36 -11.83 -15.54 2.83
N GLU A 37 -11.43 -16.53 2.03
CA GLU A 37 -11.90 -17.91 2.15
C GLU A 37 -10.72 -18.90 2.20
N GLY A 38 -10.98 -20.15 2.55
CA GLY A 38 -10.04 -21.26 2.56
C GLY A 38 -9.99 -22.00 3.89
N SER A 39 -9.55 -21.35 4.95
CA SER A 39 -9.50 -21.93 6.30
C SER A 39 -10.18 -21.02 7.32
N LYS A 40 -10.48 -21.54 8.51
CA LYS A 40 -11.02 -20.72 9.61
C LYS A 40 -10.12 -19.54 9.97
N GLU A 41 -8.81 -19.69 9.84
CA GLU A 41 -7.85 -18.61 10.08
C GLU A 41 -7.87 -17.59 8.94
N ALA A 42 -8.02 -18.03 7.68
CA ALA A 42 -8.18 -17.16 6.53
C ALA A 42 -9.47 -16.32 6.63
N GLU A 43 -10.59 -16.94 6.97
CA GLU A 43 -11.89 -16.26 7.12
C GLU A 43 -11.88 -15.13 8.15
N LYS A 44 -11.04 -15.22 9.20
CA LYS A 44 -10.88 -14.14 10.18
C LYS A 44 -10.39 -12.84 9.57
N ILE A 45 -9.66 -12.90 8.46
CA ILE A 45 -9.08 -11.72 7.80
C ILE A 45 -10.16 -10.74 7.33
N SER A 46 -11.28 -11.25 6.81
CA SER A 46 -12.43 -10.43 6.40
C SER A 46 -13.61 -10.45 7.37
N GLY A 47 -13.49 -11.19 8.49
CA GLY A 47 -14.59 -11.40 9.44
C GLY A 47 -15.00 -10.14 10.19
N VAL A 48 -14.05 -9.30 10.58
CA VAL A 48 -14.29 -8.01 11.25
C VAL A 48 -13.37 -6.96 10.65
N LEU A 49 -13.93 -5.86 10.15
CA LEU A 49 -13.15 -4.74 9.63
C LEU A 49 -12.46 -4.00 10.78
N TYR A 50 -11.19 -3.67 10.62
CA TYR A 50 -10.34 -3.04 11.62
C TYR A 50 -10.28 -3.83 12.94
N PRO A 51 -9.75 -5.07 12.94
CA PRO A 51 -9.60 -5.82 14.17
C PRO A 51 -8.72 -5.06 15.16
N PRO A 52 -8.96 -5.21 16.49
CA PRO A 52 -8.12 -4.61 17.51
C PRO A 52 -6.65 -5.01 17.37
N ASP A 53 -5.74 -4.08 17.60
CA ASP A 53 -4.29 -4.24 17.39
C ASP A 53 -3.44 -3.97 18.66
N ASP A 54 -4.06 -4.11 19.83
CA ASP A 54 -3.42 -3.99 21.14
C ASP A 54 -2.54 -5.21 21.50
N THR A 55 -2.75 -6.36 20.86
CA THR A 55 -1.94 -7.57 21.00
C THR A 55 -1.11 -7.85 19.75
N GLU A 56 -0.12 -8.76 19.86
CA GLU A 56 0.68 -9.19 18.69
C GLU A 56 -0.19 -9.92 17.67
N GLU A 57 -1.11 -10.78 18.12
CA GLU A 57 -2.06 -11.48 17.25
C GLU A 57 -2.99 -10.49 16.53
N GLY A 58 -3.50 -9.50 17.25
CA GLY A 58 -4.33 -8.44 16.67
C GLY A 58 -3.58 -7.64 15.61
N LYS A 59 -2.33 -7.24 15.88
CA LYS A 59 -1.46 -6.59 14.88
C LYS A 59 -1.23 -7.46 13.65
N LEU A 60 -0.94 -8.74 13.83
CA LEU A 60 -0.77 -9.66 12.72
C LEU A 60 -2.04 -9.79 11.89
N LEU A 61 -3.21 -9.90 12.54
CA LEU A 61 -4.49 -9.97 11.83
C LEU A 61 -4.78 -8.68 11.07
N ARG A 62 -4.48 -7.51 11.66
CA ARG A 62 -4.62 -6.21 11.00
C ARG A 62 -3.73 -6.08 9.78
N ILE A 63 -2.45 -6.42 9.89
CA ILE A 63 -1.52 -6.45 8.75
C ILE A 63 -2.03 -7.38 7.65
N ARG A 64 -2.53 -8.59 8.03
CA ARG A 64 -3.11 -9.51 7.06
C ARG A 64 -4.31 -8.92 6.33
N GLN A 65 -5.21 -8.27 7.05
CA GLN A 65 -6.40 -7.65 6.45
C GLN A 65 -6.02 -6.54 5.47
N GLU A 66 -5.16 -5.61 5.87
CA GLU A 66 -4.72 -4.51 5.03
C GLU A 66 -3.99 -4.99 3.77
N TYR A 67 -3.07 -5.96 3.94
CA TYR A 67 -2.37 -6.55 2.81
C TYR A 67 -3.30 -7.35 1.90
N PHE A 68 -4.19 -8.18 2.47
CA PHE A 68 -5.15 -8.99 1.71
C PHE A 68 -6.00 -8.13 0.78
N LEU A 69 -6.63 -7.07 1.31
CA LEU A 69 -7.47 -6.17 0.53
C LEU A 69 -6.67 -5.42 -0.54
N SER A 70 -5.48 -4.95 -0.18
CA SER A 70 -4.57 -4.25 -1.09
C SER A 70 -4.09 -5.16 -2.23
N ALA A 71 -3.69 -6.39 -1.91
CA ALA A 71 -3.17 -7.35 -2.88
C ALA A 71 -4.26 -7.82 -3.84
N ALA A 72 -5.47 -8.10 -3.34
CA ALA A 72 -6.60 -8.46 -4.17
C ALA A 72 -6.96 -7.34 -5.16
N ALA A 73 -7.02 -6.09 -4.69
CA ALA A 73 -7.32 -4.94 -5.55
C ALA A 73 -6.22 -4.70 -6.61
N VAL A 74 -4.95 -4.76 -6.22
CA VAL A 74 -3.81 -4.61 -7.15
C VAL A 74 -3.81 -5.73 -8.19
N GLY A 75 -4.04 -6.98 -7.76
CA GLY A 75 -4.12 -8.11 -8.67
C GLY A 75 -5.21 -7.96 -9.71
N ASP A 76 -6.38 -7.45 -9.34
CA ASP A 76 -7.47 -7.17 -10.28
C ASP A 76 -7.09 -6.06 -11.28
N ILE A 77 -6.54 -4.96 -10.79
CA ILE A 77 -6.13 -3.84 -11.66
C ILE A 77 -5.10 -4.31 -12.70
N VAL A 78 -4.09 -5.07 -12.25
CA VAL A 78 -3.05 -5.59 -13.15
C VAL A 78 -3.65 -6.57 -14.15
N ARG A 79 -4.50 -7.51 -13.72
CA ARG A 79 -5.16 -8.49 -14.58
C ARG A 79 -6.05 -7.82 -15.63
N GLU A 80 -6.84 -6.81 -15.25
CA GLU A 80 -7.67 -6.05 -16.19
C GLU A 80 -6.83 -5.28 -17.22
N TYR A 81 -5.68 -4.76 -16.82
CA TYR A 81 -4.75 -4.15 -17.75
C TYR A 81 -4.14 -5.19 -18.71
N GLU A 82 -3.68 -6.33 -18.18
CA GLU A 82 -3.07 -7.41 -18.97
C GLU A 82 -4.03 -8.00 -20.02
N LYS A 83 -5.33 -8.03 -19.77
CA LYS A 83 -6.34 -8.46 -20.78
C LYS A 83 -6.28 -7.61 -22.06
N ARG A 84 -5.86 -6.36 -21.97
CA ARG A 84 -5.79 -5.43 -23.10
C ARG A 84 -4.40 -5.32 -23.71
N HIS A 85 -3.35 -5.40 -22.89
CA HIS A 85 -1.97 -5.06 -23.27
C HIS A 85 -0.97 -6.23 -23.10
N GLY A 86 -1.41 -7.39 -22.58
CA GLY A 86 -0.49 -8.46 -22.23
C GLY A 86 0.53 -7.97 -21.19
N ASN A 87 1.78 -8.36 -21.35
CA ASN A 87 2.87 -8.00 -20.43
C ASN A 87 3.59 -6.69 -20.82
N ASP A 88 2.96 -5.81 -21.59
CA ASP A 88 3.51 -4.47 -21.90
C ASP A 88 2.95 -3.43 -20.92
N TYR A 89 3.72 -3.06 -19.92
CA TYR A 89 3.34 -2.10 -18.88
C TYR A 89 3.66 -0.63 -19.21
N LYS A 90 4.05 -0.35 -20.45
CA LYS A 90 4.45 1.01 -20.88
C LYS A 90 3.37 2.06 -20.60
N TYR A 91 2.10 1.71 -20.82
CA TYR A 91 0.96 2.61 -20.67
C TYR A 91 0.21 2.42 -19.34
N PHE A 92 0.74 1.58 -18.43
CA PHE A 92 0.04 1.24 -17.19
C PHE A 92 -0.32 2.49 -16.36
N ALA A 93 0.61 3.42 -16.24
CA ALA A 93 0.40 4.64 -15.46
C ALA A 93 -0.50 5.68 -16.16
N GLU A 94 -0.65 5.61 -17.47
CA GLU A 94 -1.55 6.50 -18.24
C GLU A 94 -3.01 6.05 -18.11
N GLU A 95 -3.23 4.73 -17.99
CA GLU A 95 -4.57 4.14 -17.96
C GLU A 95 -5.09 3.86 -16.54
N ASN A 96 -4.22 3.91 -15.52
CA ASN A 96 -4.60 3.59 -14.16
C ASN A 96 -4.24 4.72 -13.21
N SER A 97 -5.14 4.99 -12.26
CA SER A 97 -4.92 5.91 -11.15
C SER A 97 -5.50 5.28 -9.89
N ILE A 98 -4.67 5.13 -8.87
CA ILE A 98 -5.04 4.47 -7.61
C ILE A 98 -5.00 5.51 -6.50
N GLN A 99 -6.15 5.74 -5.86
CA GLN A 99 -6.26 6.64 -4.73
C GLN A 99 -6.15 5.84 -3.43
N LEU A 100 -5.14 6.18 -2.62
CA LEU A 100 -4.99 5.64 -1.27
C LEU A 100 -5.72 6.56 -0.28
N ASN A 101 -6.73 6.02 0.37
CA ASN A 101 -7.50 6.71 1.41
C ASN A 101 -6.91 6.35 2.78
N ASP A 102 -6.15 7.26 3.37
CA ASP A 102 -5.36 7.06 4.58
C ASP A 102 -4.24 6.01 4.41
N THR A 103 -3.69 5.50 5.52
CA THR A 103 -2.54 4.59 5.52
C THR A 103 -2.90 3.13 5.33
N HIS A 104 -4.14 2.73 5.60
CA HIS A 104 -4.60 1.34 5.52
C HIS A 104 -4.35 0.64 4.17
N PRO A 105 -4.52 1.30 2.98
CA PRO A 105 -4.27 0.66 1.70
C PRO A 105 -2.82 0.80 1.20
N VAL A 106 -1.90 1.32 1.99
CA VAL A 106 -0.52 1.61 1.54
C VAL A 106 0.25 0.37 1.13
N PHE A 107 -0.12 -0.82 1.61
CA PHE A 107 0.45 -2.07 1.12
C PHE A 107 0.25 -2.29 -0.39
N ALA A 108 -0.70 -1.60 -1.02
CA ALA A 108 -0.85 -1.62 -2.48
C ALA A 108 0.41 -1.13 -3.22
N ILE A 109 1.19 -0.22 -2.61
CA ILE A 109 2.43 0.29 -3.20
C ILE A 109 3.49 -0.81 -3.35
N PRO A 110 3.98 -1.45 -2.27
CA PRO A 110 4.95 -2.52 -2.41
C PRO A 110 4.38 -3.73 -3.16
N GLU A 111 3.09 -3.99 -3.06
CA GLU A 111 2.44 -5.08 -3.81
C GLU A 111 2.47 -4.85 -5.32
N LEU A 112 2.12 -3.66 -5.80
CA LEU A 112 2.23 -3.36 -7.23
C LEU A 112 3.67 -3.54 -7.74
N ILE A 113 4.66 -3.08 -6.97
CA ILE A 113 6.07 -3.27 -7.30
C ILE A 113 6.43 -4.77 -7.34
N ARG A 114 5.94 -5.56 -6.38
CA ARG A 114 6.15 -7.00 -6.31
C ARG A 114 5.60 -7.70 -7.55
N VAL A 115 4.33 -7.44 -7.87
CA VAL A 115 3.65 -8.04 -9.03
C VAL A 115 4.35 -7.68 -10.33
N LEU A 116 4.68 -6.41 -10.54
CA LEU A 116 5.39 -5.97 -11.74
C LEU A 116 6.77 -6.63 -11.86
N LYS A 117 7.49 -6.82 -10.75
CA LYS A 117 8.77 -7.53 -10.73
C LYS A 117 8.61 -9.01 -11.11
N GLU A 118 7.59 -9.70 -10.62
CA GLU A 118 7.27 -11.07 -11.03
C GLU A 118 7.00 -11.18 -12.54
N LYS A 119 6.45 -10.13 -13.14
CA LYS A 119 6.22 -10.02 -14.58
C LYS A 119 7.46 -9.57 -15.37
N GLY A 120 8.62 -9.48 -14.74
CA GLY A 120 9.90 -9.14 -15.39
C GLY A 120 10.22 -7.65 -15.49
N VAL A 121 9.41 -6.78 -14.90
CA VAL A 121 9.71 -5.34 -14.83
C VAL A 121 10.80 -5.08 -13.81
N SER A 122 11.82 -4.28 -14.15
CA SER A 122 12.87 -3.94 -13.20
C SER A 122 12.32 -3.16 -12.00
N TYR A 123 12.93 -3.29 -10.82
CA TYR A 123 12.54 -2.55 -9.63
C TYR A 123 12.42 -1.03 -9.86
N LEU A 124 13.39 -0.44 -10.55
CA LEU A 124 13.38 1.01 -10.81
C LEU A 124 12.22 1.42 -11.74
N SER A 125 11.93 0.59 -12.74
CA SER A 125 10.78 0.82 -13.63
C SER A 125 9.45 0.63 -12.88
N ALA A 126 9.34 -0.41 -12.05
CA ALA A 126 8.15 -0.64 -11.23
C ALA A 126 7.91 0.49 -10.22
N LEU A 127 8.97 0.98 -9.55
CA LEU A 127 8.89 2.14 -8.67
C LEU A 127 8.48 3.41 -9.43
N LYS A 128 8.98 3.61 -10.65
CA LYS A 128 8.58 4.74 -11.50
C LYS A 128 7.09 4.67 -11.87
N ILE A 129 6.59 3.49 -12.25
CA ILE A 129 5.16 3.27 -12.51
C ILE A 129 4.35 3.58 -11.24
N ALA A 130 4.74 3.03 -10.10
CA ALA A 130 4.06 3.26 -8.83
C ALA A 130 3.97 4.77 -8.50
N LYS A 131 5.05 5.53 -8.70
CA LYS A 131 5.07 6.99 -8.49
C LYS A 131 4.13 7.79 -9.40
N GLN A 132 3.70 7.23 -10.51
CA GLN A 132 2.77 7.86 -11.43
C GLN A 132 1.31 7.46 -11.19
N VAL A 133 1.10 6.26 -10.64
CA VAL A 133 -0.22 5.64 -10.45
C VAL A 133 -0.86 6.01 -9.12
N PHE A 134 -0.08 6.01 -8.03
CA PHE A 134 -0.63 6.24 -6.70
C PHE A 134 -0.82 7.71 -6.36
N ASN A 135 -1.94 7.99 -5.70
CA ASN A 135 -2.24 9.28 -5.06
C ASN A 135 -2.65 9.01 -3.62
N TYR A 136 -2.40 9.95 -2.72
CA TYR A 136 -2.60 9.75 -1.29
C TYR A 136 -3.45 10.86 -0.67
N THR A 137 -4.52 10.49 0.02
CA THR A 137 -5.28 11.39 0.88
C THR A 137 -5.02 11.02 2.33
N ASN A 138 -4.42 11.96 3.07
CA ASN A 138 -4.21 11.79 4.50
C ASN A 138 -5.46 12.24 5.27
N HIS A 139 -5.93 11.42 6.20
CA HIS A 139 -7.05 11.69 7.09
C HIS A 139 -6.61 11.98 8.53
N THR A 140 -5.34 11.73 8.85
CA THR A 140 -4.80 11.74 10.21
C THR A 140 -3.90 12.95 10.44
N ILE A 141 -4.21 13.78 11.46
CA ILE A 141 -3.41 14.94 11.86
C ILE A 141 -2.40 14.59 12.95
N LEU A 142 -2.74 13.63 13.82
CA LEU A 142 -1.92 13.27 14.98
C LEU A 142 -0.78 12.35 14.57
N PRO A 143 0.49 12.73 14.73
CA PRO A 143 1.63 11.91 14.34
C PRO A 143 1.65 10.52 15.01
N GLU A 144 1.15 10.43 16.25
CA GLU A 144 1.05 9.18 17.00
C GLU A 144 0.02 8.19 16.46
N ALA A 145 -0.96 8.69 15.70
CA ALA A 145 -2.00 7.86 15.08
C ALA A 145 -1.62 7.39 13.66
N LEU A 146 -0.48 7.83 13.12
CA LEU A 146 0.04 7.33 11.85
C LEU A 146 0.52 5.89 12.01
N GLU A 147 0.12 5.02 11.10
CA GLU A 147 0.44 3.60 11.18
C GLU A 147 1.92 3.29 11.00
N HIS A 148 2.43 2.47 11.91
CA HIS A 148 3.79 1.97 11.91
C HIS A 148 3.78 0.47 12.15
N TRP A 149 4.35 -0.31 11.22
CA TRP A 149 4.38 -1.76 11.36
C TRP A 149 5.78 -2.27 11.73
N ASP A 150 5.87 -3.03 12.82
CA ASP A 150 7.12 -3.68 13.29
C ASP A 150 7.68 -4.57 12.17
N VAL A 151 8.96 -4.37 11.86
CA VAL A 151 9.67 -5.13 10.82
C VAL A 151 9.67 -6.64 11.11
N ARG A 152 9.70 -7.06 12.37
CA ARG A 152 9.68 -8.49 12.74
C ARG A 152 8.34 -9.13 12.34
N LEU A 153 7.23 -8.41 12.60
CA LEU A 153 5.89 -8.89 12.24
C LEU A 153 5.74 -8.99 10.73
N LEU A 154 6.18 -7.97 10.01
CA LEU A 154 6.14 -7.99 8.55
C LEU A 154 7.03 -9.08 7.95
N LYS A 155 8.27 -9.24 8.42
CA LYS A 155 9.16 -10.32 7.96
C LYS A 155 8.61 -11.71 8.26
N LYS A 156 7.86 -11.87 9.33
CA LYS A 156 7.25 -13.15 9.72
C LYS A 156 6.17 -13.61 8.72
N ILE A 157 5.33 -12.69 8.22
CA ILE A 157 4.18 -13.04 7.40
C ILE A 157 4.26 -12.54 5.96
N LEU A 158 5.03 -11.47 5.69
CA LEU A 158 5.18 -10.81 4.40
C LEU A 158 6.67 -10.48 4.12
N PRO A 159 7.57 -11.47 4.07
CA PRO A 159 9.00 -11.22 3.94
C PRO A 159 9.35 -10.46 2.66
N GLU A 160 8.75 -10.79 1.53
CA GLU A 160 9.01 -10.14 0.25
C GLU A 160 8.56 -8.67 0.24
N ILE A 161 7.40 -8.37 0.80
CA ILE A 161 6.89 -7.00 0.97
C ILE A 161 7.84 -6.19 1.86
N SER A 162 8.34 -6.80 2.94
CA SER A 162 9.33 -6.17 3.81
C SER A 162 10.61 -5.79 3.08
N GLU A 163 11.13 -6.65 2.20
CA GLU A 163 12.32 -6.37 1.38
C GLU A 163 12.07 -5.27 0.33
N ILE A 164 10.86 -5.21 -0.24
CA ILE A 164 10.48 -4.14 -1.15
C ILE A 164 10.38 -2.80 -0.41
N LEU A 165 9.80 -2.76 0.79
CA LEU A 165 9.75 -1.55 1.63
C LEU A 165 11.17 -1.06 1.99
N LEU A 166 12.11 -1.96 2.28
CA LEU A 166 13.52 -1.59 2.48
C LEU A 166 14.15 -1.01 1.20
N SER A 167 13.79 -1.55 0.04
CA SER A 167 14.27 -1.04 -1.25
C SER A 167 13.71 0.36 -1.54
N ILE A 168 12.42 0.60 -1.24
CA ILE A 168 11.80 1.92 -1.34
C ILE A 168 12.47 2.90 -0.38
N ASN A 169 12.73 2.51 0.88
CA ASN A 169 13.47 3.33 1.85
C ASN A 169 14.88 3.69 1.34
N SER A 170 15.58 2.75 0.72
CA SER A 170 16.89 3.01 0.12
C SER A 170 16.82 4.03 -1.01
N SER A 171 15.77 3.96 -1.83
CA SER A 171 15.50 4.91 -2.91
C SER A 171 15.17 6.31 -2.36
N ALA A 172 14.36 6.40 -1.29
CA ALA A 172 14.05 7.64 -0.60
C ALA A 172 15.33 8.29 -0.04
N ARG A 173 16.13 7.55 0.71
CA ARG A 173 17.41 8.04 1.24
C ARG A 173 18.40 8.48 0.16
N SER A 174 18.38 7.83 -1.01
CA SER A 174 19.21 8.25 -2.14
C SER A 174 18.73 9.57 -2.72
N ARG A 175 17.42 9.78 -2.82
CA ARG A 175 16.81 11.05 -3.23
C ARG A 175 17.17 12.16 -2.24
N HIS A 176 16.97 11.96 -0.93
CA HIS A 176 17.29 12.95 0.12
C HIS A 176 18.74 13.41 0.05
N ARG A 177 19.70 12.47 -0.14
CA ARG A 177 21.11 12.86 -0.32
C ARG A 177 21.37 13.73 -1.56
N LYS A 178 20.68 13.45 -2.67
CA LYS A 178 20.82 14.23 -3.91
C LYS A 178 20.19 15.62 -3.79
N GLU A 179 19.11 15.74 -3.03
CA GLU A 179 18.35 16.97 -2.82
C GLU A 179 18.89 17.81 -1.64
N GLY A 180 19.90 17.31 -0.93
CA GLY A 180 20.60 18.04 0.13
C GLY A 180 19.86 18.09 1.46
N TYR A 181 18.98 17.13 1.74
CA TYR A 181 18.28 17.01 3.02
C TYR A 181 19.27 16.92 4.18
N THR A 182 18.99 17.65 5.25
CA THR A 182 19.71 17.51 6.52
C THR A 182 19.48 16.11 7.12
N PRO A 183 20.35 15.65 8.03
CA PRO A 183 20.13 14.39 8.73
C PRO A 183 18.77 14.32 9.47
N GLN A 184 18.30 15.44 10.01
CA GLN A 184 17.02 15.56 10.73
C GLN A 184 15.84 15.42 9.76
N GLU A 185 15.83 16.13 8.64
CA GLU A 185 14.81 16.00 7.60
C GLU A 185 14.76 14.58 7.04
N SER A 186 15.92 14.01 6.69
CA SER A 186 16.01 12.64 6.19
C SER A 186 15.54 11.59 7.22
N ALA A 187 15.69 11.86 8.51
CA ALA A 187 15.17 11.00 9.58
C ALA A 187 13.64 11.12 9.74
N ALA A 188 13.12 12.36 9.65
CA ALA A 188 11.68 12.62 9.76
C ALA A 188 10.87 11.95 8.64
N THR A 189 11.41 11.95 7.41
CA THR A 189 10.77 11.40 6.21
C THR A 189 11.18 9.94 5.93
N SER A 190 11.92 9.30 6.84
CA SER A 190 12.40 7.92 6.68
C SER A 190 11.25 6.92 6.71
N ILE A 191 11.21 6.05 5.70
CA ILE A 191 10.24 4.95 5.63
C ILE A 191 10.54 3.90 6.70
N TYR A 192 11.82 3.52 6.86
CA TYR A 192 12.25 2.66 7.96
C TYR A 192 12.76 3.49 9.13
N ILE A 193 12.03 3.48 10.23
CA ILE A 193 12.35 4.21 11.47
C ILE A 193 13.19 3.29 12.38
N HIS A 194 14.51 3.54 12.43
CA HIS A 194 15.45 2.72 13.19
C HIS A 194 15.15 2.66 14.68
N SER A 195 14.76 3.77 15.30
CA SER A 195 14.46 3.83 16.74
C SER A 195 13.24 3.00 17.13
N ARG A 196 12.29 2.82 16.24
CA ARG A 196 11.06 2.03 16.43
C ARG A 196 11.16 0.64 15.83
N ARG A 197 12.18 0.34 15.01
CA ARG A 197 12.28 -0.87 14.18
C ARG A 197 11.00 -1.13 13.39
N ALA A 198 10.44 -0.08 12.82
CA ALA A 198 9.16 -0.14 12.14
C ALA A 198 9.19 0.61 10.81
N PHE A 199 8.30 0.23 9.89
CA PHE A 199 8.01 0.98 8.69
C PHE A 199 6.90 1.99 8.95
N SER A 200 7.09 3.23 8.48
CA SER A 200 6.05 4.27 8.41
C SER A 200 5.25 4.10 7.12
N MET A 201 3.97 3.80 7.26
CA MET A 201 3.08 3.69 6.09
C MET A 201 2.83 5.07 5.48
N ALA A 202 2.66 6.10 6.29
CA ALA A 202 2.50 7.47 5.81
C ALA A 202 3.72 7.97 5.01
N ASN A 203 4.94 7.80 5.52
CA ASN A 203 6.15 8.21 4.77
C ASN A 203 6.33 7.39 3.48
N THR A 204 5.89 6.12 3.48
CA THR A 204 5.87 5.30 2.26
C THR A 204 4.93 5.89 1.21
N ALA A 205 3.72 6.24 1.63
CA ALA A 205 2.73 6.86 0.75
C ALA A 205 3.22 8.21 0.21
N VAL A 206 3.75 9.09 1.07
CA VAL A 206 4.25 10.41 0.70
C VAL A 206 5.42 10.32 -0.29
N PHE A 207 6.37 9.40 -0.08
CA PHE A 207 7.50 9.24 -1.00
C PHE A 207 7.08 8.73 -2.39
N VAL A 208 6.02 7.91 -2.47
CA VAL A 208 5.61 7.27 -3.73
C VAL A 208 4.46 8.00 -4.42
N ALA A 209 3.56 8.66 -3.68
CA ALA A 209 2.39 9.27 -4.29
C ALA A 209 2.75 10.37 -5.29
N ASN A 210 2.03 10.37 -6.42
CA ASN A 210 2.09 11.41 -7.44
C ASN A 210 1.46 12.72 -6.94
N LYS A 211 0.34 12.61 -6.21
CA LYS A 211 -0.36 13.73 -5.58
C LYS A 211 -0.74 13.38 -4.15
N ILE A 212 -0.64 14.37 -3.27
CA ILE A 212 -0.96 14.26 -1.85
C ILE A 212 -1.93 15.37 -1.49
N ASN A 213 -2.98 15.04 -0.76
CA ASN A 213 -3.92 16.01 -0.21
C ASN A 213 -4.41 15.60 1.18
N GLY A 214 -4.91 16.55 1.93
CA GLY A 214 -5.73 16.33 3.11
C GLY A 214 -7.22 16.38 2.76
N VAL A 215 -8.07 16.05 3.73
CA VAL A 215 -9.53 16.00 3.54
C VAL A 215 -10.20 17.36 3.47
N ALA A 216 -9.50 18.43 3.86
CA ALA A 216 -9.93 19.82 3.77
C ALA A 216 -8.72 20.74 3.54
N GLU A 217 -8.97 22.00 3.13
CA GLU A 217 -7.90 22.97 2.87
C GLU A 217 -7.04 23.21 4.11
N ILE A 218 -7.66 23.50 5.25
CA ILE A 218 -6.96 23.68 6.53
C ILE A 218 -6.17 22.44 6.94
N HIS A 219 -6.69 21.26 6.68
CA HIS A 219 -5.99 20.00 6.95
C HIS A 219 -4.77 19.85 6.03
N SER A 220 -4.90 20.20 4.76
CA SER A 220 -3.77 20.17 3.80
C SER A 220 -2.65 21.12 4.21
N GLU A 221 -2.97 22.29 4.75
CA GLU A 221 -1.97 23.25 5.26
C GLU A 221 -1.26 22.71 6.53
N ILE A 222 -1.98 22.06 7.43
CA ILE A 222 -1.38 21.40 8.62
C ILE A 222 -0.44 20.28 8.18
N ILE A 223 -0.84 19.44 7.23
CA ILE A 223 -0.02 18.35 6.70
C ILE A 223 1.29 18.88 6.14
N LYS A 224 1.24 19.93 5.32
CA LYS A 224 2.44 20.55 4.73
C LYS A 224 3.36 21.14 5.79
N ARG A 225 2.81 21.80 6.80
CA ARG A 225 3.59 22.49 7.81
C ARG A 225 4.17 21.57 8.89
N ASP A 226 3.39 20.60 9.34
CA ASP A 226 3.66 19.89 10.59
C ASP A 226 4.01 18.40 10.39
N LEU A 227 3.40 17.71 9.41
CA LEU A 227 3.59 16.27 9.23
C LEU A 227 4.66 15.95 8.18
N PHE A 228 4.66 16.63 7.06
CA PHE A 228 5.53 16.34 5.92
C PHE A 228 6.28 17.58 5.43
N ALA A 229 6.66 18.47 6.34
CA ALA A 229 7.32 19.76 6.03
C ALA A 229 8.65 19.62 5.26
N ALA A 230 9.25 18.41 5.27
CA ALA A 230 10.51 18.13 4.58
C ALA A 230 10.33 17.44 3.21
N GLU A 231 9.11 17.13 2.79
CA GLU A 231 8.77 16.54 1.47
C GLU A 231 8.09 17.58 0.57
#